data_71d7d245aa9ea3db5812ee0013fcad86
#
_entry.id   71d7d245aa9ea3db5812ee0013fcad86
#
_cell.length_a   1.000
_cell.length_b   1.000
_cell.length_c   1.000
_cell.angle_alpha   90.00
_cell.angle_beta   90.00
_cell.angle_gamma   90.00
#
_symmetry.space_group_name_H-M   'P 1'
#
loop_
_entity.id
_entity.type
_entity.pdbx_description
1 polymer ?
#
loop_
_entity_poly.entity_id
_entity_poly.type
_entity_poly.pdbx_seq_one_letter_code
_entity_poly.pdbx_strand_id
1 'polypeptide(L)'
;MSDFLIFKAAFNNSATPAIGTYTAEGATASFTQDVSLSPDYYLYNPNASTTAVQWFVPTKETTDFEFVADILTDDQALGGDRYFIIADSAGATGLCMLSSSSITEWRFMNGDSTATSDPEYVGAIDPATSGGFDVFHQFRVRVRKLTASSSSVEVYVDGTLKLTATAGAALITCAKIGFIGGVTGSPSTSAGIQNAHVYDLSGRELVDRGVLSEAFNRFISRMKSELTLESLSANSIPFHNAYPRCKYLGTAITDAQNTAIKNRTYDDLFIGDYWTINGVNWRIVAIDYYYNVGDTNFDKGNIIVMPDTVLYNAQMNTTNTTAGAYAGSLMRTQNLNNARTVAQNAFGSHLANHRILLTNAVDASGPSNWDWYDSNGVELPNEVQIYGTRVWGSALKGFDVATQKQQFPLLALAPQFVNTRQTYWLQDVSSYSVSSAFAVVHHGGHADSSHASISLGVRPSVTLSYI
;
A
#
# COMPACT_ATOMS: atom_id res chain seq x y z
N MET A 1 6.53 -16.39 3.49
CA MET A 1 5.16 -16.69 3.97
C MET A 1 4.84 -18.18 4.01
N SER A 2 5.49 -19.03 3.21
CA SER A 2 5.24 -20.48 3.18
C SER A 2 5.54 -21.22 4.49
N ASP A 3 6.51 -20.79 5.27
CA ASP A 3 7.03 -21.53 6.43
C ASP A 3 6.10 -21.51 7.67
N PHE A 4 4.98 -20.80 7.60
CA PHE A 4 4.03 -20.65 8.71
C PHE A 4 2.65 -21.19 8.40
N LEU A 5 2.38 -21.44 7.13
CA LEU A 5 1.14 -22.07 6.69
C LEU A 5 1.27 -23.58 6.89
N ILE A 6 0.65 -24.10 7.95
CA ILE A 6 0.72 -25.51 8.34
C ILE A 6 -0.47 -26.35 7.86
N PHE A 7 -1.53 -25.68 7.37
CA PHE A 7 -2.68 -26.31 6.73
C PHE A 7 -3.28 -25.40 5.67
N LYS A 8 -3.69 -25.98 4.54
CA LYS A 8 -4.42 -25.27 3.48
C LYS A 8 -5.31 -26.23 2.71
N ALA A 9 -6.61 -25.93 2.67
CA ALA A 9 -7.58 -26.65 1.85
C ALA A 9 -8.56 -25.66 1.22
N ALA A 10 -8.72 -25.70 -0.09
CA ALA A 10 -9.69 -24.89 -0.81
C ALA A 10 -11.10 -25.49 -0.74
N PHE A 11 -11.18 -26.82 -0.57
CA PHE A 11 -12.43 -27.62 -0.64
C PHE A 11 -13.19 -27.48 -1.97
N ASN A 12 -12.50 -27.06 -3.00
CA ASN A 12 -13.06 -26.92 -4.33
C ASN A 12 -13.19 -28.31 -4.99
N ASN A 13 -14.30 -29.00 -4.73
CA ASN A 13 -14.61 -30.34 -5.21
C ASN A 13 -13.55 -31.41 -4.87
N SER A 14 -12.80 -31.24 -3.79
CA SER A 14 -11.81 -32.18 -3.29
C SER A 14 -11.59 -32.07 -1.78
N ALA A 15 -11.60 -33.19 -1.08
CA ALA A 15 -11.22 -33.26 0.33
C ALA A 15 -9.71 -33.26 0.56
N THR A 16 -8.91 -33.40 -0.50
CA THR A 16 -7.45 -33.44 -0.36
C THR A 16 -6.91 -32.02 -0.12
N PRO A 17 -6.34 -31.73 1.05
CA PRO A 17 -5.75 -30.44 1.32
C PRO A 17 -4.47 -30.23 0.51
N ALA A 18 -4.17 -28.98 0.15
CA ALA A 18 -2.90 -28.62 -0.50
C ALA A 18 -1.72 -28.72 0.50
N ILE A 19 -1.99 -28.54 1.79
CA ILE A 19 -1.03 -28.67 2.90
C ILE A 19 -1.75 -29.38 4.05
N GLY A 20 -1.17 -30.45 4.60
CA GLY A 20 -1.79 -31.29 5.63
C GLY A 20 -2.33 -32.59 5.07
N THR A 21 -3.06 -33.34 5.89
CA THR A 21 -3.68 -34.65 5.53
C THR A 21 -5.15 -34.66 5.88
N TYR A 22 -5.90 -35.54 5.22
CA TYR A 22 -7.34 -35.75 5.45
C TYR A 22 -7.62 -37.15 5.96
N THR A 23 -8.48 -37.24 6.96
CA THR A 23 -9.01 -38.49 7.48
C THR A 23 -10.50 -38.36 7.77
N ALA A 24 -11.33 -39.19 7.14
CA ALA A 24 -12.75 -39.22 7.43
C ALA A 24 -13.02 -40.16 8.63
N GLU A 25 -13.79 -39.68 9.59
CA GLU A 25 -14.35 -40.52 10.66
C GLU A 25 -15.88 -40.55 10.49
N GLY A 26 -16.40 -41.71 10.07
CA GLY A 26 -17.83 -42.01 10.05
C GLY A 26 -18.63 -41.56 8.81
N ALA A 27 -18.17 -40.65 8.01
CA ALA A 27 -18.87 -40.24 6.79
C ALA A 27 -17.91 -39.84 5.66
N THR A 28 -18.32 -40.08 4.41
CA THR A 28 -17.57 -39.59 3.23
C THR A 28 -17.84 -38.10 3.03
N ALA A 29 -16.79 -37.33 2.77
CA ALA A 29 -16.92 -35.91 2.43
C ALA A 29 -17.79 -35.76 1.18
N SER A 30 -18.73 -34.81 1.24
CA SER A 30 -19.56 -34.44 0.12
C SER A 30 -19.27 -32.97 -0.24
N PHE A 31 -19.30 -32.67 -1.53
CA PHE A 31 -19.09 -31.32 -2.06
C PHE A 31 -20.35 -30.89 -2.78
N THR A 32 -20.75 -29.66 -2.57
CA THR A 32 -21.88 -29.06 -3.29
C THR A 32 -21.46 -27.70 -3.85
N GLN A 33 -22.24 -27.23 -4.81
CA GLN A 33 -22.11 -25.89 -5.35
C GLN A 33 -23.51 -25.27 -5.37
N ASP A 34 -23.66 -24.17 -4.68
CA ASP A 34 -24.83 -23.31 -4.80
C ASP A 34 -24.36 -21.93 -5.31
N VAL A 35 -24.60 -21.68 -6.58
CA VAL A 35 -24.16 -20.43 -7.23
C VAL A 35 -24.84 -19.18 -6.69
N SER A 36 -25.92 -19.32 -5.93
CA SER A 36 -26.55 -18.20 -5.22
C SER A 36 -25.84 -17.79 -3.95
N LEU A 37 -25.06 -18.73 -3.35
CA LEU A 37 -24.31 -18.55 -2.11
C LEU A 37 -22.82 -18.38 -2.37
N SER A 38 -22.25 -19.19 -3.28
CA SER A 38 -20.84 -19.11 -3.67
C SER A 38 -20.65 -19.62 -5.10
N PRO A 39 -19.81 -18.97 -5.95
CA PRO A 39 -19.45 -19.47 -7.26
C PRO A 39 -18.60 -20.75 -7.18
N ASP A 40 -17.98 -21.02 -6.04
CA ASP A 40 -17.09 -22.15 -5.80
C ASP A 40 -17.78 -23.31 -5.07
N TYR A 41 -17.25 -24.51 -5.24
CA TYR A 41 -17.66 -25.67 -4.43
C TYR A 41 -17.21 -25.49 -2.99
N TYR A 42 -18.01 -26.03 -2.05
CA TYR A 42 -17.67 -26.07 -0.64
C TYR A 42 -17.91 -27.46 -0.04
N LEU A 43 -17.19 -27.76 1.04
CA LEU A 43 -17.38 -28.99 1.79
C LEU A 43 -18.70 -28.92 2.55
N TYR A 44 -19.53 -29.92 2.34
CA TYR A 44 -20.85 -30.07 2.93
C TYR A 44 -20.97 -31.44 3.54
N ASN A 45 -21.59 -31.59 4.70
CA ASN A 45 -21.90 -32.88 5.28
C ASN A 45 -23.44 -33.09 5.30
N PRO A 46 -24.01 -33.85 4.34
CA PRO A 46 -25.44 -34.06 4.24
C PRO A 46 -26.00 -35.00 5.28
N ASN A 47 -25.13 -35.76 5.97
CA ASN A 47 -25.54 -36.76 6.96
C ASN A 47 -25.29 -36.19 8.36
N ALA A 48 -26.22 -35.46 8.85
CA ALA A 48 -26.26 -34.88 10.17
C ALA A 48 -26.27 -35.91 11.31
N SER A 49 -25.18 -36.61 11.48
CA SER A 49 -24.88 -37.34 12.70
C SER A 49 -23.83 -36.53 13.45
N THR A 50 -24.11 -36.20 14.70
CA THR A 50 -23.19 -35.54 15.63
C THR A 50 -21.86 -36.29 15.85
N THR A 51 -21.72 -37.46 15.25
CA THR A 51 -20.53 -38.35 15.37
C THR A 51 -19.67 -38.41 14.10
N ALA A 52 -20.09 -37.82 12.98
CA ALA A 52 -19.34 -37.91 11.72
C ALA A 52 -18.53 -36.61 11.49
N VAL A 53 -17.28 -36.64 11.89
CA VAL A 53 -16.36 -35.50 11.74
C VAL A 53 -15.41 -35.75 10.57
N GLN A 54 -15.28 -34.73 9.72
CA GLN A 54 -14.26 -34.67 8.67
C GLN A 54 -12.99 -34.07 9.26
N TRP A 55 -12.00 -34.91 9.57
CA TRP A 55 -10.76 -34.46 10.20
C TRP A 55 -9.68 -34.13 9.19
N PHE A 56 -9.01 -33.02 9.42
CA PHE A 56 -7.84 -32.58 8.69
C PHE A 56 -6.70 -32.35 9.68
N VAL A 57 -5.52 -32.85 9.33
CA VAL A 57 -4.35 -32.80 10.20
C VAL A 57 -3.35 -31.83 9.60
N PRO A 58 -3.04 -30.70 10.29
CA PRO A 58 -1.95 -29.80 9.92
C PRO A 58 -0.59 -30.52 9.91
N THR A 59 0.38 -29.98 9.22
CA THR A 59 1.76 -30.52 9.17
C THR A 59 2.51 -30.38 10.50
N LYS A 60 1.99 -29.55 11.40
CA LYS A 60 2.56 -29.28 12.73
C LYS A 60 1.46 -29.01 13.74
N GLU A 61 1.60 -29.57 14.94
CA GLU A 61 0.79 -29.21 16.10
C GLU A 61 1.28 -27.89 16.72
N THR A 62 0.37 -27.01 17.16
CA THR A 62 0.70 -25.72 17.76
C THR A 62 -0.37 -25.24 18.73
N THR A 63 0.05 -24.47 19.75
CA THR A 63 -0.82 -23.78 20.72
C THR A 63 -0.97 -22.28 20.43
N ASP A 64 -0.22 -21.79 19.46
CA ASP A 64 -0.23 -20.42 18.99
C ASP A 64 -0.50 -20.43 17.50
N PHE A 65 -1.75 -20.15 17.10
CA PHE A 65 -2.18 -20.27 15.71
C PHE A 65 -3.24 -19.26 15.31
N GLU A 66 -3.39 -19.10 14.00
CA GLU A 66 -4.51 -18.41 13.38
C GLU A 66 -5.21 -19.38 12.41
N PHE A 67 -6.47 -19.67 12.67
CA PHE A 67 -7.35 -20.40 11.76
C PHE A 67 -8.19 -19.40 10.97
N VAL A 68 -8.26 -19.59 9.67
CA VAL A 68 -9.08 -18.76 8.75
C VAL A 68 -9.88 -19.69 7.86
N ALA A 69 -11.18 -19.48 7.76
CA ALA A 69 -12.05 -20.19 6.83
C ALA A 69 -13.27 -19.36 6.46
N ASP A 70 -13.80 -19.59 5.26
CA ASP A 70 -15.12 -19.09 4.87
C ASP A 70 -16.15 -20.14 5.28
N ILE A 71 -17.09 -19.77 6.16
CA ILE A 71 -18.08 -20.66 6.78
C ILE A 71 -19.47 -20.18 6.44
N LEU A 72 -20.27 -21.06 5.86
CA LEU A 72 -21.71 -20.90 5.71
C LEU A 72 -22.39 -21.37 7.00
N THR A 73 -23.08 -20.47 7.68
CA THR A 73 -23.87 -20.77 8.87
C THR A 73 -25.35 -20.71 8.52
N ASP A 74 -26.15 -21.55 9.18
CA ASP A 74 -27.55 -21.77 8.85
C ASP A 74 -28.47 -21.23 9.95
N ASP A 75 -29.56 -20.55 9.57
CA ASP A 75 -30.59 -20.06 10.47
C ASP A 75 -31.57 -21.16 10.96
N GLN A 76 -31.55 -22.34 10.32
CA GLN A 76 -32.38 -23.50 10.68
C GLN A 76 -31.62 -24.48 11.60
N ALA A 77 -30.40 -24.16 12.00
CA ALA A 77 -29.59 -25.01 12.86
C ALA A 77 -30.32 -25.35 14.16
N LEU A 78 -30.44 -26.63 14.51
CA LEU A 78 -30.96 -27.05 15.81
C LEU A 78 -29.86 -26.78 16.87
N GLY A 79 -30.27 -26.31 18.04
CA GLY A 79 -29.31 -25.88 19.07
C GLY A 79 -28.24 -26.89 19.40
N GLY A 80 -26.99 -26.43 19.35
CA GLY A 80 -25.81 -27.23 19.62
C GLY A 80 -25.07 -27.77 18.39
N ASP A 81 -25.48 -27.36 17.19
CA ASP A 81 -24.76 -27.75 15.97
C ASP A 81 -23.41 -27.07 15.88
N ARG A 82 -22.42 -27.87 15.56
CA ARG A 82 -21.01 -27.44 15.48
C ARG A 82 -20.63 -27.19 14.03
N TYR A 83 -20.05 -26.06 13.77
CA TYR A 83 -19.54 -25.69 12.44
C TYR A 83 -18.10 -26.16 12.25
N PHE A 84 -17.25 -25.93 13.22
CA PHE A 84 -15.90 -26.47 13.24
C PHE A 84 -15.43 -26.80 14.66
N ILE A 85 -14.40 -27.63 14.75
CA ILE A 85 -13.67 -27.92 15.97
C ILE A 85 -12.17 -27.91 15.69
N ILE A 86 -11.39 -27.22 16.54
CA ILE A 86 -9.94 -27.25 16.54
C ILE A 86 -9.51 -28.02 17.78
N ALA A 87 -8.96 -29.22 17.60
CA ALA A 87 -8.74 -30.17 18.67
C ALA A 87 -7.26 -30.59 18.79
N ASP A 88 -6.96 -31.21 19.93
CA ASP A 88 -5.72 -31.92 20.15
C ASP A 88 -5.63 -33.21 19.29
N SER A 89 -4.52 -33.96 19.42
CA SER A 89 -4.28 -35.18 18.64
C SER A 89 -5.26 -36.29 18.95
N ALA A 90 -5.87 -36.30 20.15
CA ALA A 90 -6.90 -37.28 20.53
C ALA A 90 -8.27 -36.94 19.92
N GLY A 91 -8.49 -35.66 19.50
CA GLY A 91 -9.75 -35.22 18.94
C GLY A 91 -10.85 -34.98 19.99
N ALA A 92 -10.49 -35.02 21.28
CA ALA A 92 -11.47 -35.08 22.36
C ALA A 92 -11.86 -33.70 22.91
N THR A 93 -10.97 -32.74 22.86
CA THR A 93 -11.18 -31.38 23.41
C THR A 93 -10.57 -30.34 22.51
N GLY A 94 -11.24 -29.19 22.38
CA GLY A 94 -10.71 -28.10 21.59
C GLY A 94 -11.70 -26.99 21.41
N LEU A 95 -11.25 -25.91 20.76
CA LEU A 95 -12.12 -24.77 20.46
C LEU A 95 -13.10 -25.15 19.36
N CYS A 96 -14.38 -25.08 19.63
CA CYS A 96 -15.42 -25.27 18.63
C CYS A 96 -16.30 -24.03 18.50
N MET A 97 -16.87 -23.84 17.31
CA MET A 97 -17.94 -22.90 17.03
C MET A 97 -19.25 -23.67 16.85
N LEU A 98 -20.29 -23.26 17.53
CA LEU A 98 -21.61 -23.89 17.45
C LEU A 98 -22.74 -22.84 17.44
N SER A 99 -23.92 -23.24 16.98
CA SER A 99 -25.13 -22.44 17.12
C SER A 99 -25.71 -22.54 18.52
N SER A 100 -26.33 -21.47 19.01
CA SER A 100 -27.12 -21.53 20.24
C SER A 100 -28.47 -22.22 19.99
N SER A 101 -29.07 -22.78 21.07
CA SER A 101 -30.38 -23.43 20.99
C SER A 101 -31.55 -22.53 20.55
N SER A 102 -31.36 -21.24 20.57
CA SER A 102 -32.31 -20.22 20.10
C SER A 102 -31.91 -19.58 18.76
N ILE A 103 -30.82 -20.03 18.16
CA ILE A 103 -30.26 -19.54 16.88
C ILE A 103 -30.06 -18.00 16.87
N THR A 104 -29.66 -17.46 18.01
CA THR A 104 -29.46 -16.01 18.18
C THR A 104 -27.99 -15.61 18.27
N GLU A 105 -27.10 -16.60 18.38
CA GLU A 105 -25.68 -16.37 18.57
C GLU A 105 -24.81 -17.52 18.08
N TRP A 106 -23.62 -17.20 17.57
CA TRP A 106 -22.54 -18.16 17.34
C TRP A 106 -21.75 -18.27 18.62
N ARG A 107 -21.77 -19.45 19.26
CA ARG A 107 -21.03 -19.72 20.51
C ARG A 107 -19.68 -20.34 20.24
N PHE A 108 -18.72 -19.93 21.05
CA PHE A 108 -17.38 -20.50 21.06
C PHE A 108 -17.17 -21.22 22.40
N MET A 109 -16.84 -22.50 22.33
CA MET A 109 -16.62 -23.38 23.47
C MET A 109 -15.22 -23.99 23.38
N ASN A 110 -14.57 -24.21 24.52
CA ASN A 110 -13.31 -24.96 24.63
C ASN A 110 -13.58 -26.32 25.28
N GLY A 111 -14.33 -27.17 24.57
CA GLY A 111 -14.75 -28.48 25.05
C GLY A 111 -16.05 -28.94 24.41
N ASP A 112 -16.75 -29.90 25.07
CA ASP A 112 -17.94 -30.54 24.55
C ASP A 112 -19.27 -29.91 25.00
N SER A 113 -19.21 -29.02 25.99
CA SER A 113 -20.42 -28.38 26.53
C SER A 113 -21.11 -27.47 25.51
N THR A 114 -22.41 -27.29 25.64
CA THR A 114 -23.23 -26.34 24.93
C THR A 114 -23.78 -25.23 25.84
N ALA A 115 -23.54 -25.32 27.14
CA ALA A 115 -24.09 -24.44 28.15
C ALA A 115 -23.19 -23.23 28.40
N THR A 116 -23.76 -22.03 28.38
CA THR A 116 -23.03 -20.78 28.68
C THR A 116 -22.59 -20.63 30.12
N SER A 117 -23.13 -21.46 31.01
CA SER A 117 -22.71 -21.53 32.43
C SER A 117 -21.53 -22.46 32.70
N ASP A 118 -21.07 -23.18 31.67
CA ASP A 118 -19.97 -24.11 31.77
C ASP A 118 -18.62 -23.37 31.73
N PRO A 119 -17.60 -23.83 32.49
CA PRO A 119 -16.23 -23.30 32.39
C PRO A 119 -15.60 -23.38 30.99
N GLU A 120 -16.13 -24.24 30.11
CA GLU A 120 -15.72 -24.37 28.70
C GLU A 120 -16.21 -23.21 27.82
N TYR A 121 -17.16 -22.41 28.30
CA TYR A 121 -17.68 -21.28 27.53
C TYR A 121 -16.62 -20.20 27.33
N VAL A 122 -16.34 -19.87 26.08
CA VAL A 122 -15.37 -18.82 25.68
C VAL A 122 -16.08 -17.51 25.37
N GLY A 123 -17.20 -17.55 24.68
CA GLY A 123 -17.96 -16.34 24.33
C GLY A 123 -18.93 -16.57 23.18
N ALA A 124 -19.67 -15.54 22.82
CA ALA A 124 -20.60 -15.57 21.70
C ALA A 124 -20.58 -14.29 20.86
N ILE A 125 -21.03 -14.43 19.61
CA ILE A 125 -21.19 -13.36 18.63
C ILE A 125 -22.65 -13.38 18.15
N ASP A 126 -23.29 -12.21 18.13
CA ASP A 126 -24.62 -12.05 17.51
C ASP A 126 -24.46 -11.99 15.98
N PRO A 127 -24.98 -12.96 15.21
CA PRO A 127 -24.91 -12.99 13.76
C PRO A 127 -25.50 -11.75 13.10
N ALA A 128 -26.58 -11.18 13.65
CA ALA A 128 -27.20 -9.99 13.12
C ALA A 128 -26.25 -8.79 13.04
N THR A 129 -25.22 -8.74 13.90
CA THR A 129 -24.17 -7.71 13.85
C THR A 129 -23.12 -7.94 12.78
N SER A 130 -23.19 -9.08 12.06
CA SER A 130 -22.19 -9.53 11.11
C SER A 130 -22.76 -9.91 9.74
N GLY A 131 -24.01 -9.58 9.43
CA GLY A 131 -24.64 -9.87 8.14
C GLY A 131 -25.66 -11.01 8.16
N GLY A 132 -25.81 -11.72 9.28
CA GLY A 132 -26.83 -12.75 9.47
C GLY A 132 -26.37 -14.17 9.12
N PHE A 133 -27.34 -15.05 8.95
CA PHE A 133 -27.17 -16.45 8.53
C PHE A 133 -27.33 -16.59 7.00
N ASP A 134 -27.16 -17.81 6.49
CA ASP A 134 -27.33 -18.21 5.10
C ASP A 134 -26.44 -17.46 4.08
N VAL A 135 -25.33 -16.94 4.58
CA VAL A 135 -24.25 -16.36 3.78
C VAL A 135 -22.88 -16.86 4.27
N PHE A 136 -21.91 -16.89 3.37
CA PHE A 136 -20.53 -17.18 3.78
C PHE A 136 -19.94 -15.99 4.51
N HIS A 137 -19.41 -16.24 5.71
CA HIS A 137 -18.59 -15.30 6.45
C HIS A 137 -17.17 -15.81 6.57
N GLN A 138 -16.20 -14.93 6.40
CA GLN A 138 -14.82 -15.27 6.73
C GLN A 138 -14.61 -15.21 8.24
N PHE A 139 -14.47 -16.34 8.87
CA PHE A 139 -14.04 -16.43 10.26
C PHE A 139 -12.51 -16.50 10.32
N ARG A 140 -11.93 -15.65 11.17
CA ARG A 140 -10.55 -15.72 11.57
C ARG A 140 -10.48 -15.88 13.07
N VAL A 141 -9.97 -17.00 13.52
CA VAL A 141 -9.83 -17.34 14.94
C VAL A 141 -8.36 -17.36 15.29
N ARG A 142 -7.94 -16.46 16.15
CA ARG A 142 -6.58 -16.39 16.63
C ARG A 142 -6.50 -16.89 18.06
N VAL A 143 -5.62 -17.84 18.30
CA VAL A 143 -5.41 -18.45 19.61
C VAL A 143 -3.95 -18.27 20.03
N ARG A 144 -3.75 -17.87 21.28
CA ARG A 144 -2.42 -17.72 21.89
C ARG A 144 -2.40 -18.37 23.26
N LYS A 145 -1.37 -19.14 23.53
CA LYS A 145 -1.10 -19.69 24.85
C LYS A 145 -0.80 -18.55 25.84
N LEU A 146 -1.55 -18.50 26.93
CA LEU A 146 -1.29 -17.61 28.08
C LEU A 146 -0.57 -18.31 29.19
N THR A 147 -1.05 -19.50 29.56
CA THR A 147 -0.48 -20.35 30.63
C THR A 147 -0.43 -21.80 30.18
N ALA A 148 -0.06 -22.72 31.05
CA ALA A 148 -0.10 -24.14 30.76
C ALA A 148 -1.53 -24.70 30.55
N SER A 149 -2.57 -23.97 31.02
CA SER A 149 -3.97 -24.40 30.95
C SER A 149 -4.93 -23.34 30.41
N SER A 150 -4.42 -22.26 29.83
CA SER A 150 -5.29 -21.21 29.29
C SER A 150 -4.74 -20.61 28.00
N SER A 151 -5.66 -20.13 27.17
CA SER A 151 -5.38 -19.46 25.91
C SER A 151 -6.16 -18.15 25.79
N SER A 152 -5.59 -17.12 25.14
CA SER A 152 -6.38 -16.03 24.61
C SER A 152 -7.00 -16.42 23.28
N VAL A 153 -8.23 -15.99 23.06
CA VAL A 153 -8.99 -16.24 21.83
C VAL A 153 -9.51 -14.91 21.31
N GLU A 154 -9.19 -14.61 20.07
CA GLU A 154 -9.76 -13.49 19.31
C GLU A 154 -10.49 -14.04 18.09
N VAL A 155 -11.71 -13.58 17.87
CA VAL A 155 -12.50 -13.96 16.69
C VAL A 155 -12.84 -12.72 15.87
N TYR A 156 -12.50 -12.79 14.61
CA TYR A 156 -12.85 -11.78 13.60
C TYR A 156 -13.87 -12.39 12.64
N VAL A 157 -14.87 -11.60 12.26
CA VAL A 157 -15.82 -11.95 11.21
C VAL A 157 -15.73 -10.87 10.14
N ASP A 158 -15.50 -11.28 8.91
CA ASP A 158 -15.30 -10.40 7.75
C ASP A 158 -14.30 -9.26 8.02
N GLY A 159 -13.19 -9.63 8.67
CA GLY A 159 -12.10 -8.73 9.02
C GLY A 159 -12.33 -7.85 10.26
N THR A 160 -13.53 -7.89 10.87
CA THR A 160 -13.85 -7.10 12.06
C THR A 160 -13.71 -7.95 13.33
N LEU A 161 -12.96 -7.46 14.33
CA LEU A 161 -12.85 -8.13 15.65
C LEU A 161 -14.21 -8.10 16.35
N LYS A 162 -14.76 -9.26 16.68
CA LYS A 162 -16.07 -9.44 17.30
C LYS A 162 -16.01 -10.01 18.72
N LEU A 163 -15.00 -10.84 19.01
CA LEU A 163 -14.85 -11.47 20.32
C LEU A 163 -13.38 -11.45 20.75
N THR A 164 -13.16 -11.09 22.02
CA THR A 164 -11.88 -11.28 22.72
C THR A 164 -12.17 -11.92 24.07
N ALA A 165 -11.55 -13.07 24.33
CA ALA A 165 -11.82 -13.85 25.54
C ALA A 165 -10.57 -14.62 26.01
N THR A 166 -10.65 -15.14 27.24
CA THR A 166 -9.69 -16.11 27.79
C THR A 166 -10.38 -17.43 27.97
N ALA A 167 -9.92 -18.46 27.27
CA ALA A 167 -10.36 -19.85 27.46
C ALA A 167 -9.52 -20.48 28.58
N GLY A 168 -10.15 -20.86 29.66
CA GLY A 168 -9.49 -21.30 30.91
C GLY A 168 -9.69 -22.77 31.29
N ALA A 169 -10.58 -23.52 30.62
CA ALA A 169 -10.87 -24.90 30.96
C ALA A 169 -9.72 -25.85 30.59
N ALA A 170 -9.10 -25.63 29.44
CA ALA A 170 -7.94 -26.37 28.96
C ALA A 170 -7.14 -25.52 27.95
N LEU A 171 -5.87 -25.89 27.76
CA LEU A 171 -5.05 -25.29 26.73
C LEU A 171 -5.58 -25.69 25.34
N ILE A 172 -5.88 -24.72 24.49
CA ILE A 172 -6.32 -24.98 23.12
C ILE A 172 -5.10 -25.33 22.27
N THR A 173 -5.15 -26.49 21.64
CA THR A 173 -4.09 -27.00 20.75
C THR A 173 -4.68 -27.30 19.37
N CYS A 174 -4.01 -26.87 18.32
CA CYS A 174 -4.35 -27.21 16.94
C CYS A 174 -3.48 -28.37 16.46
N ALA A 175 -3.93 -29.59 16.68
CA ALA A 175 -3.35 -30.80 16.11
C ALA A 175 -4.26 -31.40 15.03
N LYS A 176 -5.60 -31.19 15.16
CA LYS A 176 -6.61 -31.56 14.19
C LYS A 176 -7.63 -30.45 14.00
N ILE A 177 -8.20 -30.37 12.80
CA ILE A 177 -9.32 -29.48 12.49
C ILE A 177 -10.46 -30.36 12.01
N GLY A 178 -11.59 -30.30 12.71
CA GLY A 178 -12.78 -31.04 12.35
C GLY A 178 -13.86 -30.15 11.77
N PHE A 179 -14.52 -30.60 10.74
CA PHE A 179 -15.70 -29.96 10.19
C PHE A 179 -16.89 -30.90 10.39
N ILE A 180 -17.90 -30.40 11.08
CA ILE A 180 -19.12 -31.11 11.43
C ILE A 180 -20.24 -30.29 10.79
N GLY A 181 -20.65 -30.63 9.61
CA GLY A 181 -21.78 -29.95 8.99
C GLY A 181 -23.09 -30.62 9.38
N GLY A 182 -24.12 -29.83 9.63
CA GLY A 182 -25.53 -30.20 9.54
C GLY A 182 -26.12 -31.06 10.64
N VAL A 183 -27.39 -30.92 10.73
CA VAL A 183 -28.32 -31.32 11.78
C VAL A 183 -29.11 -32.54 11.43
N THR A 184 -29.56 -33.20 12.49
CA THR A 184 -30.55 -34.28 12.41
C THR A 184 -31.89 -33.80 11.83
N GLY A 185 -32.21 -34.18 10.59
CA GLY A 185 -33.61 -34.36 10.20
C GLY A 185 -34.22 -33.48 9.15
N SER A 186 -33.51 -32.55 8.49
CA SER A 186 -34.09 -31.82 7.35
C SER A 186 -33.02 -31.54 6.26
N PRO A 187 -33.33 -31.85 5.00
CA PRO A 187 -32.36 -31.71 3.90
C PRO A 187 -32.12 -30.25 3.41
N SER A 188 -32.63 -29.27 4.13
CA SER A 188 -32.54 -27.85 3.73
C SER A 188 -31.49 -27.04 4.50
N THR A 189 -30.72 -27.66 5.38
CA THR A 189 -29.80 -26.97 6.28
C THR A 189 -28.35 -27.21 5.86
N SER A 190 -27.71 -26.19 5.37
CA SER A 190 -26.41 -26.29 4.70
C SER A 190 -25.32 -25.52 5.43
N ALA A 191 -24.78 -26.10 6.50
CA ALA A 191 -23.49 -25.61 6.98
C ALA A 191 -22.42 -26.03 5.97
N GLY A 192 -21.59 -25.09 5.56
CA GLY A 192 -20.53 -25.32 4.56
C GLY A 192 -19.23 -24.65 4.94
N ILE A 193 -18.13 -25.14 4.41
CA ILE A 193 -16.81 -24.56 4.61
C ILE A 193 -15.99 -24.58 3.33
N GLN A 194 -15.27 -23.50 3.10
CA GLN A 194 -14.30 -23.39 2.01
C GLN A 194 -13.07 -22.59 2.47
N ASN A 195 -12.01 -22.60 1.69
CA ASN A 195 -10.81 -21.78 1.87
C ASN A 195 -10.19 -21.83 3.28
N ALA A 196 -10.10 -23.02 3.88
CA ALA A 196 -9.56 -23.16 5.23
C ALA A 196 -8.03 -23.14 5.26
N HIS A 197 -7.48 -22.34 6.17
CA HIS A 197 -6.04 -22.19 6.39
C HIS A 197 -5.71 -22.20 7.87
N VAL A 198 -4.54 -22.76 8.25
CA VAL A 198 -3.97 -22.58 9.58
C VAL A 198 -2.54 -22.08 9.47
N TYR A 199 -2.25 -21.05 10.24
CA TYR A 199 -0.93 -20.45 10.37
C TYR A 199 -0.39 -20.71 11.77
N ASP A 200 0.84 -21.23 11.87
CA ASP A 200 1.57 -21.32 13.12
C ASP A 200 2.10 -19.95 13.54
N LEU A 201 1.71 -19.51 14.72
CA LEU A 201 2.13 -18.23 15.29
C LEU A 201 3.16 -18.39 16.41
N SER A 202 3.63 -19.62 16.70
CA SER A 202 4.56 -19.88 17.79
C SER A 202 5.88 -19.11 17.62
N GLY A 203 6.35 -18.55 18.73
CA GLY A 203 7.57 -17.70 18.73
C GLY A 203 7.41 -16.32 18.14
N ARG A 204 6.18 -15.85 17.91
CA ARG A 204 5.89 -14.50 17.39
C ARG A 204 5.18 -13.66 18.43
N GLU A 205 5.69 -12.48 18.69
CA GLU A 205 4.93 -11.45 19.39
C GLU A 205 3.80 -10.93 18.48
N LEU A 206 2.58 -10.85 19.03
CA LEU A 206 1.50 -10.11 18.40
C LEU A 206 1.86 -8.63 18.44
N VAL A 207 2.09 -8.13 17.26
CA VAL A 207 2.41 -6.74 17.07
C VAL A 207 1.11 -5.95 17.04
N ASP A 208 0.86 -5.20 18.11
CA ASP A 208 -0.21 -4.21 18.17
C ASP A 208 -0.11 -3.23 16.97
N ARG A 209 -1.23 -2.59 16.55
CA ARG A 209 -1.28 -1.70 15.38
C ARG A 209 -0.23 -0.58 15.37
N GLY A 210 0.37 -0.25 16.53
CA GLY A 210 1.56 0.61 16.61
C GLY A 210 2.81 0.03 15.97
N VAL A 211 2.85 -1.27 15.72
CA VAL A 211 4.01 -2.04 15.23
C VAL A 211 3.87 -2.46 13.75
N LEU A 212 2.81 -2.06 13.05
CA LEU A 212 2.81 -2.13 11.57
C LEU A 212 4.03 -1.38 11.00
N SER A 213 4.50 -0.33 11.67
CA SER A 213 5.73 0.35 11.30
C SER A 213 6.97 -0.51 11.55
N GLU A 214 7.08 -1.26 12.64
CA GLU A 214 8.21 -2.17 12.88
C GLU A 214 8.15 -3.45 12.05
N ALA A 215 6.98 -4.06 11.88
CA ALA A 215 6.80 -5.21 11.00
C ALA A 215 7.06 -4.81 9.54
N PHE A 216 6.63 -3.64 9.13
CA PHE A 216 6.94 -3.07 7.82
C PHE A 216 8.42 -2.72 7.72
N ASN A 217 9.02 -2.14 8.74
CA ASN A 217 10.47 -1.87 8.81
C ASN A 217 11.30 -3.17 8.84
N ARG A 218 10.83 -4.23 9.53
CA ARG A 218 11.43 -5.58 9.46
C ARG A 218 11.23 -6.23 8.11
N PHE A 219 10.07 -6.07 7.48
CA PHE A 219 9.81 -6.53 6.10
C PHE A 219 10.73 -5.81 5.10
N ILE A 220 10.86 -4.49 5.20
CA ILE A 220 11.78 -3.70 4.41
C ILE A 220 13.24 -4.09 4.70
N SER A 221 13.62 -4.29 5.98
CA SER A 221 14.96 -4.74 6.35
C SER A 221 15.26 -6.15 5.82
N ARG A 222 14.27 -7.04 5.79
CA ARG A 222 14.40 -8.39 5.24
C ARG A 222 14.43 -8.38 3.71
N MET A 223 13.60 -7.59 3.07
CA MET A 223 13.71 -7.33 1.63
C MET A 223 15.08 -6.75 1.25
N LYS A 224 15.66 -5.88 2.08
CA LYS A 224 17.03 -5.36 1.89
C LYS A 224 18.09 -6.44 1.98
N SER A 225 17.92 -7.43 2.86
CA SER A 225 18.91 -8.52 3.03
C SER A 225 18.75 -9.64 1.99
N GLU A 226 17.55 -9.82 1.44
CA GLU A 226 17.25 -10.88 0.45
C GLU A 226 17.37 -10.38 -1.00
N LEU A 227 17.16 -9.08 -1.25
CA LEU A 227 17.55 -8.45 -2.51
C LEU A 227 19.05 -8.15 -2.44
N THR A 228 19.85 -9.06 -2.95
CA THR A 228 21.29 -8.89 -3.24
C THR A 228 21.54 -7.85 -4.35
N LEU A 229 20.79 -6.79 -4.38
CA LEU A 229 21.03 -5.60 -5.15
C LEU A 229 21.90 -4.71 -4.25
N GLU A 230 23.20 -4.77 -4.44
CA GLU A 230 24.20 -3.86 -3.81
C GLU A 230 23.81 -2.37 -3.95
N SER A 231 22.87 -2.07 -4.87
CA SER A 231 22.33 -0.73 -5.10
C SER A 231 21.20 -0.31 -4.14
N LEU A 232 20.66 -1.21 -3.31
CA LEU A 232 19.57 -0.93 -2.37
C LEU A 232 20.05 -1.01 -0.91
N SER A 233 21.23 -0.51 -0.58
CA SER A 233 21.60 -0.26 0.81
C SER A 233 20.60 0.73 1.43
N ALA A 234 20.39 0.66 2.74
CA ALA A 234 19.47 1.54 3.48
C ALA A 234 19.71 3.04 3.24
N ASN A 235 20.91 3.40 2.80
CA ASN A 235 21.37 4.75 2.53
C ASN A 235 21.74 4.93 1.05
N SER A 236 21.21 4.10 0.14
CA SER A 236 21.46 4.29 -1.28
C SER A 236 20.48 5.32 -1.85
N ILE A 237 20.99 6.20 -2.70
CA ILE A 237 20.18 7.21 -3.42
C ILE A 237 19.01 6.57 -4.17
N PRO A 238 19.15 5.41 -4.86
CA PRO A 238 18.02 4.69 -5.45
C PRO A 238 16.91 4.34 -4.46
N PHE A 239 17.24 3.96 -3.23
CA PHE A 239 16.24 3.65 -2.21
C PHE A 239 15.44 4.89 -1.77
N HIS A 240 16.12 6.00 -1.54
CA HIS A 240 15.45 7.27 -1.19
C HIS A 240 14.53 7.78 -2.31
N ASN A 241 14.84 7.45 -3.56
CA ASN A 241 14.04 7.77 -4.75
C ASN A 241 12.99 6.70 -5.10
N ALA A 242 12.94 5.57 -4.41
CA ALA A 242 12.01 4.46 -4.68
C ALA A 242 10.85 4.37 -3.68
N TYR A 243 10.90 5.13 -2.57
CA TYR A 243 9.93 5.03 -1.48
C TYR A 243 9.24 6.37 -1.20
N PRO A 244 8.02 6.62 -1.73
CA PRO A 244 7.23 7.81 -1.42
C PRO A 244 6.70 7.78 0.03
N ARG A 245 7.46 8.35 0.97
CA ARG A 245 7.14 8.29 2.40
C ARG A 245 6.10 9.30 2.85
N CYS A 246 6.09 10.50 2.27
CA CYS A 246 5.16 11.59 2.56
C CYS A 246 5.17 12.10 4.02
N LYS A 247 6.32 12.04 4.70
CA LYS A 247 6.50 12.52 6.07
C LYS A 247 6.60 14.05 6.12
N TYR A 248 5.98 14.66 7.13
CA TYR A 248 6.21 16.06 7.47
C TYR A 248 7.58 16.24 8.13
N LEU A 249 8.42 17.11 7.57
CA LEU A 249 9.80 17.33 7.99
C LEU A 249 10.00 18.57 8.88
N GLY A 250 8.96 19.37 9.07
CA GLY A 250 9.04 20.60 9.88
C GLY A 250 8.90 21.89 9.05
N THR A 251 9.33 22.99 9.65
CA THR A 251 9.20 24.35 9.09
C THR A 251 10.53 24.91 8.59
N ALA A 252 11.62 24.14 8.65
CA ALA A 252 12.94 24.49 8.14
C ALA A 252 13.78 23.23 7.93
N ILE A 253 14.85 23.33 7.13
CA ILE A 253 15.87 22.29 7.04
C ILE A 253 16.69 22.28 8.34
N THR A 254 16.80 21.15 8.99
CA THR A 254 17.58 21.00 10.23
C THR A 254 19.07 20.74 9.92
N ASP A 255 19.95 20.96 10.92
CA ASP A 255 21.37 20.66 10.81
C ASP A 255 21.66 19.20 10.47
N ALA A 256 20.84 18.28 11.01
CA ALA A 256 20.95 16.86 10.71
C ALA A 256 20.60 16.58 9.23
N GLN A 257 19.53 17.18 8.71
CA GLN A 257 19.15 17.08 7.30
C GLN A 257 20.20 17.72 6.39
N ASN A 258 20.74 18.88 6.76
CA ASN A 258 21.84 19.55 6.03
C ASN A 258 23.07 18.64 5.96
N THR A 259 23.45 18.00 7.07
CA THR A 259 24.57 17.04 7.13
C THR A 259 24.29 15.81 6.26
N ALA A 260 23.07 15.27 6.28
CA ALA A 260 22.66 14.14 5.45
C ALA A 260 22.74 14.47 3.93
N ILE A 261 22.35 15.68 3.53
CA ILE A 261 22.49 16.16 2.15
C ILE A 261 23.96 16.29 1.79
N LYS A 262 24.78 16.90 2.67
CA LYS A 262 26.22 17.09 2.46
C LYS A 262 26.97 15.79 2.25
N ASN A 263 26.68 14.79 3.07
CA ASN A 263 27.30 13.49 3.01
C ASN A 263 26.68 12.56 1.96
N ARG A 264 25.60 13.00 1.32
CA ARG A 264 24.80 12.20 0.37
C ARG A 264 24.29 10.89 0.96
N THR A 265 24.06 10.86 2.27
CA THR A 265 23.42 9.73 2.96
C THR A 265 21.91 9.85 2.94
N TYR A 266 21.40 11.08 2.89
CA TYR A 266 19.96 11.42 2.90
C TYR A 266 19.20 10.77 4.05
N ASP A 267 19.87 10.54 5.17
CA ASP A 267 19.28 9.94 6.37
C ASP A 267 17.98 10.69 6.73
N ASP A 268 16.89 9.91 6.88
CA ASP A 268 15.55 10.40 7.15
C ASP A 268 14.99 11.43 6.14
N LEU A 269 15.43 11.36 4.86
CA LEU A 269 14.90 12.14 3.74
C LEU A 269 14.49 11.21 2.59
N PHE A 270 13.23 11.27 2.16
CA PHE A 270 12.70 10.43 1.09
C PHE A 270 11.83 11.25 0.15
N ILE A 271 11.68 10.79 -1.09
CA ILE A 271 10.70 11.40 -1.98
C ILE A 271 9.30 11.37 -1.34
N GLY A 272 8.52 12.41 -1.61
CA GLY A 272 7.19 12.59 -1.01
C GLY A 272 7.23 13.32 0.34
N ASP A 273 8.33 13.29 1.09
CA ASP A 273 8.47 14.07 2.32
C ASP A 273 8.38 15.58 2.01
N TYR A 274 7.95 16.37 2.99
CA TYR A 274 7.74 17.79 2.76
C TYR A 274 8.01 18.66 3.98
N TRP A 275 8.46 19.86 3.72
CA TRP A 275 8.48 20.99 4.68
C TRP A 275 7.29 21.89 4.42
N THR A 276 6.73 22.50 5.48
CA THR A 276 5.77 23.59 5.37
C THR A 276 6.44 24.89 5.80
N ILE A 277 6.87 25.70 4.84
CA ILE A 277 7.61 26.92 5.10
C ILE A 277 6.83 28.10 4.52
N ASN A 278 6.56 29.11 5.34
CA ASN A 278 5.77 30.29 4.98
C ASN A 278 4.41 29.94 4.34
N GLY A 279 3.76 28.87 4.84
CA GLY A 279 2.45 28.42 4.35
C GLY A 279 2.48 27.60 3.06
N VAL A 280 3.65 27.33 2.50
CA VAL A 280 3.83 26.49 1.31
C VAL A 280 4.37 25.13 1.70
N ASN A 281 3.72 24.05 1.23
CA ASN A 281 4.24 22.70 1.33
C ASN A 281 5.23 22.44 0.19
N TRP A 282 6.49 22.30 0.54
CA TRP A 282 7.58 22.01 -0.37
C TRP A 282 7.90 20.53 -0.32
N ARG A 283 7.52 19.79 -1.36
CA ARG A 283 7.61 18.33 -1.40
C ARG A 283 8.84 17.87 -2.17
N ILE A 284 9.59 16.91 -1.61
CA ILE A 284 10.73 16.28 -2.27
C ILE A 284 10.21 15.42 -3.44
N VAL A 285 10.59 15.78 -4.65
CA VAL A 285 10.22 15.04 -5.87
C VAL A 285 11.35 14.18 -6.40
N ALA A 286 12.60 14.51 -6.08
CA ALA A 286 13.79 13.74 -6.45
C ALA A 286 14.97 14.04 -5.50
N ILE A 287 15.88 13.08 -5.38
CA ILE A 287 17.10 13.18 -4.61
C ILE A 287 18.28 12.90 -5.53
N ASP A 288 19.33 13.72 -5.45
CA ASP A 288 20.56 13.68 -6.28
C ASP A 288 20.30 13.77 -7.80
N TYR A 289 19.20 14.38 -8.19
CA TYR A 289 18.77 14.41 -9.59
C TYR A 289 19.75 15.10 -10.54
N TYR A 290 20.44 16.14 -10.06
CA TYR A 290 21.42 16.91 -10.84
C TYR A 290 22.89 16.58 -10.49
N TYR A 291 23.13 15.56 -9.66
CA TYR A 291 24.49 15.20 -9.29
C TYR A 291 25.32 14.74 -10.51
N ASN A 292 26.48 15.34 -10.69
CA ASN A 292 27.39 15.14 -11.84
C ASN A 292 26.75 15.45 -13.21
N VAL A 293 25.84 16.45 -13.23
CA VAL A 293 25.17 16.89 -14.45
C VAL A 293 25.53 18.33 -14.78
N GLY A 294 25.56 18.64 -16.06
CA GLY A 294 25.86 19.97 -16.59
C GLY A 294 27.14 19.99 -17.44
N ASP A 295 27.33 21.07 -18.19
CA ASP A 295 28.62 21.39 -18.83
C ASP A 295 29.70 21.71 -17.80
N THR A 296 29.29 22.12 -16.62
CA THR A 296 30.09 22.15 -15.40
C THR A 296 29.43 21.25 -14.39
N ASN A 297 30.17 20.24 -13.91
CA ASN A 297 29.62 19.26 -12.99
C ASN A 297 29.07 19.88 -11.71
N PHE A 298 27.84 19.55 -11.37
CA PHE A 298 27.27 19.83 -10.07
C PHE A 298 27.59 18.66 -9.12
N ASP A 299 28.66 18.79 -8.35
CA ASP A 299 29.23 17.73 -7.48
C ASP A 299 28.66 17.72 -6.06
N LYS A 300 27.59 18.49 -5.82
CA LYS A 300 26.95 18.59 -4.51
C LYS A 300 25.75 17.67 -4.38
N GLY A 301 25.62 17.03 -3.21
CA GLY A 301 24.37 16.36 -2.83
C GLY A 301 23.19 17.35 -2.96
N ASN A 302 22.08 16.90 -3.55
CA ASN A 302 20.98 17.79 -3.85
C ASN A 302 19.60 17.13 -3.69
N ILE A 303 18.61 17.96 -3.42
CA ILE A 303 17.20 17.59 -3.33
C ILE A 303 16.41 18.52 -4.25
N ILE A 304 15.50 17.96 -5.02
CA ILE A 304 14.55 18.73 -5.80
C ILE A 304 13.21 18.76 -5.07
N VAL A 305 12.72 19.96 -4.81
CA VAL A 305 11.39 20.14 -4.23
C VAL A 305 10.46 20.87 -5.18
N MET A 306 9.17 20.57 -5.08
CA MET A 306 8.10 21.32 -5.76
C MET A 306 7.03 21.71 -4.75
N PRO A 307 6.37 22.87 -4.91
CA PRO A 307 5.22 23.21 -4.09
C PRO A 307 4.04 22.28 -4.42
N ASP A 308 3.23 21.91 -3.43
CA ASP A 308 2.03 21.08 -3.65
C ASP A 308 0.98 21.76 -4.53
N THR A 309 0.96 23.10 -4.53
CA THR A 309 0.05 23.93 -5.33
C THR A 309 0.84 24.94 -6.17
N VAL A 310 0.20 25.59 -7.11
CA VAL A 310 0.81 26.71 -7.82
C VAL A 310 1.06 27.89 -6.87
N LEU A 311 2.17 28.59 -7.04
CA LEU A 311 2.52 29.74 -6.19
C LEU A 311 1.75 31.00 -6.57
N TYR A 312 1.57 31.25 -7.85
CA TYR A 312 0.85 32.37 -8.44
C TYR A 312 0.57 32.07 -9.92
N ASN A 313 -0.16 32.99 -10.60
CA ASN A 313 -0.38 32.92 -12.04
C ASN A 313 0.46 33.97 -12.78
N ALA A 314 1.01 33.57 -13.93
CA ALA A 314 1.75 34.46 -14.82
C ALA A 314 1.66 34.02 -16.30
N GLN A 315 2.00 34.88 -17.22
CA GLN A 315 2.10 34.59 -18.65
C GLN A 315 3.47 34.00 -18.98
N MET A 316 3.53 33.11 -19.98
CA MET A 316 4.81 32.68 -20.55
C MET A 316 5.47 33.82 -21.33
N ASN A 317 4.68 34.56 -22.14
CA ASN A 317 5.06 35.77 -22.86
C ASN A 317 3.89 36.78 -22.89
N THR A 318 4.14 38.04 -23.16
CA THR A 318 3.09 39.09 -23.26
C THR A 318 2.18 38.91 -24.46
N THR A 319 2.65 38.22 -25.48
CA THR A 319 1.91 37.89 -26.72
C THR A 319 2.02 36.41 -26.99
N ASN A 320 1.17 35.90 -27.91
CA ASN A 320 1.22 34.52 -28.35
C ASN A 320 2.44 34.27 -29.24
N THR A 321 3.61 34.16 -28.63
CA THR A 321 4.88 33.90 -29.30
C THR A 321 5.72 32.91 -28.49
N THR A 322 6.47 32.09 -29.18
CA THR A 322 7.48 31.18 -28.63
C THR A 322 8.90 31.62 -29.00
N ALA A 323 9.05 32.82 -29.60
CA ALA A 323 10.36 33.33 -29.94
C ALA A 323 11.30 33.34 -28.74
N GLY A 324 12.54 32.87 -28.92
CA GLY A 324 13.49 32.66 -27.83
C GLY A 324 13.24 31.43 -26.99
N ALA A 325 12.24 30.61 -27.35
CA ALA A 325 11.81 29.42 -26.62
C ALA A 325 11.64 29.68 -25.11
N TYR A 326 11.91 28.71 -24.25
CA TYR A 326 11.80 28.91 -22.80
C TYR A 326 12.91 29.82 -22.27
N ALA A 327 14.16 29.68 -22.74
CA ALA A 327 15.29 30.48 -22.25
C ALA A 327 15.07 31.98 -22.40
N GLY A 328 14.48 32.42 -23.54
CA GLY A 328 14.19 33.80 -23.83
C GLY A 328 12.79 34.28 -23.38
N SER A 329 11.97 33.42 -22.81
CA SER A 329 10.59 33.79 -22.42
C SER A 329 10.55 34.81 -21.30
N LEU A 330 9.46 35.59 -21.28
CA LEU A 330 9.16 36.53 -20.16
C LEU A 330 9.03 35.74 -18.84
N MET A 331 8.50 34.53 -18.90
CA MET A 331 8.39 33.67 -17.75
C MET A 331 9.76 33.46 -17.08
N ARG A 332 10.75 33.01 -17.83
CA ARG A 332 12.06 32.69 -17.28
C ARG A 332 12.85 33.96 -16.89
N THR A 333 12.80 34.96 -17.72
CA THR A 333 13.64 36.18 -17.55
C THR A 333 13.11 37.14 -16.49
N GLN A 334 11.80 37.15 -16.23
CA GLN A 334 11.15 38.06 -15.30
C GLN A 334 10.19 37.40 -14.31
N ASN A 335 9.19 36.64 -14.79
CA ASN A 335 8.10 36.16 -13.94
C ASN A 335 8.56 35.17 -12.88
N LEU A 336 9.54 34.30 -13.17
CA LEU A 336 10.13 33.37 -12.19
C LEU A 336 10.89 34.07 -11.05
N ASN A 337 11.20 35.37 -11.13
CA ASN A 337 11.82 36.07 -10.02
C ASN A 337 10.95 36.06 -8.76
N ASN A 338 9.62 36.09 -8.92
CA ASN A 338 8.71 35.93 -7.79
C ASN A 338 8.86 34.52 -7.12
N ALA A 339 8.92 33.45 -7.90
CA ALA A 339 9.14 32.10 -7.38
C ALA A 339 10.54 31.99 -6.74
N ARG A 340 11.57 32.60 -7.31
CA ARG A 340 12.92 32.67 -6.72
C ARG A 340 12.89 33.36 -5.37
N THR A 341 12.18 34.50 -5.26
CA THR A 341 12.00 35.22 -3.99
C THR A 341 11.30 34.35 -2.95
N VAL A 342 10.21 33.63 -3.32
CA VAL A 342 9.50 32.74 -2.43
C VAL A 342 10.41 31.59 -1.98
N ALA A 343 11.16 30.97 -2.88
CA ALA A 343 12.11 29.91 -2.58
C ALA A 343 13.28 30.42 -1.72
N GLN A 344 13.82 31.59 -2.00
CA GLN A 344 14.90 32.25 -1.22
C GLN A 344 14.44 32.53 0.22
N ASN A 345 13.20 33.01 0.39
CA ASN A 345 12.62 33.25 1.71
C ASN A 345 12.34 31.94 2.49
N ALA A 346 12.11 30.85 1.78
CA ALA A 346 11.89 29.53 2.40
C ALA A 346 13.20 28.82 2.77
N PHE A 347 14.19 28.84 1.90
CA PHE A 347 15.37 27.99 2.00
C PHE A 347 16.71 28.74 2.14
N GLY A 348 16.71 30.03 1.92
CA GLY A 348 17.91 30.86 2.08
C GLY A 348 19.09 30.35 1.25
N SER A 349 20.22 30.14 1.91
CA SER A 349 21.47 29.67 1.30
C SER A 349 21.47 28.20 0.87
N HIS A 350 20.44 27.43 1.21
CA HIS A 350 20.26 26.07 0.65
C HIS A 350 19.86 26.08 -0.83
N LEU A 351 19.36 27.21 -1.37
CA LEU A 351 19.03 27.32 -2.78
C LEU A 351 20.29 27.15 -3.64
N ALA A 352 20.31 26.14 -4.50
CA ALA A 352 21.52 25.75 -5.21
C ALA A 352 21.41 26.00 -6.72
N ASN A 353 22.35 26.81 -7.22
CA ASN A 353 22.51 26.99 -8.67
C ASN A 353 23.20 25.77 -9.29
N HIS A 354 22.73 25.36 -10.46
CA HIS A 354 23.37 24.36 -11.31
C HIS A 354 23.17 24.71 -12.77
N ARG A 355 23.95 24.09 -13.64
CA ARG A 355 23.82 24.29 -15.09
C ARG A 355 22.69 23.43 -15.65
N ILE A 356 21.85 24.04 -16.49
CA ILE A 356 20.72 23.39 -17.15
C ILE A 356 20.72 23.70 -18.64
N LEU A 357 20.44 22.71 -19.46
CA LEU A 357 20.33 22.89 -20.91
C LEU A 357 18.91 23.32 -21.28
N LEU A 358 18.78 24.47 -21.90
CA LEU A 358 17.48 25.05 -22.28
C LEU A 358 17.42 25.37 -23.77
N THR A 359 16.24 25.25 -24.34
CA THR A 359 15.96 25.71 -25.68
C THR A 359 15.89 27.25 -25.71
N ASN A 360 16.53 27.88 -26.71
CA ASN A 360 16.61 29.33 -26.83
C ASN A 360 16.22 29.89 -28.22
N ALA A 361 15.83 29.02 -29.16
CA ALA A 361 15.26 29.40 -30.43
C ALA A 361 14.20 28.43 -30.90
N VAL A 362 13.31 28.87 -31.78
CA VAL A 362 12.23 28.10 -32.38
C VAL A 362 12.18 28.41 -33.87
N ASP A 363 12.06 27.38 -34.69
CA ASP A 363 11.72 27.49 -36.13
C ASP A 363 10.36 26.87 -36.44
N ALA A 364 10.01 26.75 -37.71
CA ALA A 364 8.73 26.19 -38.14
C ALA A 364 8.45 24.75 -37.68
N SER A 365 9.48 24.01 -37.26
CA SER A 365 9.39 22.61 -36.85
C SER A 365 9.59 22.41 -35.32
N GLY A 366 9.79 23.46 -34.55
CA GLY A 366 9.94 23.40 -33.10
C GLY A 366 11.24 24.03 -32.59
N PRO A 367 11.67 23.68 -31.38
CA PRO A 367 12.94 24.14 -30.83
C PRO A 367 14.10 23.85 -31.78
N SER A 368 14.89 24.86 -32.10
CA SER A 368 15.92 24.80 -33.13
C SER A 368 17.33 25.07 -32.63
N ASN A 369 17.45 25.58 -31.42
CA ASN A 369 18.72 25.80 -30.76
C ASN A 369 18.58 25.66 -29.23
N TRP A 370 19.69 25.40 -28.52
CA TRP A 370 19.79 25.28 -27.07
C TRP A 370 21.17 25.71 -26.60
N ASP A 371 21.28 26.01 -25.31
CA ASP A 371 22.53 26.36 -24.67
C ASP A 371 22.44 26.06 -23.18
N TRP A 372 23.59 26.07 -22.50
CA TRP A 372 23.68 25.92 -21.07
C TRP A 372 23.46 27.22 -20.34
N TYR A 373 22.58 27.20 -19.34
CA TYR A 373 22.19 28.35 -18.52
C TYR A 373 22.33 28.01 -17.04
N ASP A 374 22.52 29.05 -16.21
CA ASP A 374 22.38 28.95 -14.77
C ASP A 374 20.91 28.85 -14.40
N SER A 375 20.55 27.84 -13.61
CA SER A 375 19.16 27.62 -13.11
C SER A 375 18.76 28.65 -12.06
N ASN A 376 19.74 29.26 -11.39
CA ASN A 376 19.51 30.05 -10.19
C ASN A 376 18.68 29.30 -9.12
N GLY A 377 18.74 27.98 -9.11
CA GLY A 377 18.04 27.11 -8.20
C GLY A 377 16.53 26.96 -8.43
N VAL A 378 15.93 27.67 -9.39
CA VAL A 378 14.48 27.67 -9.62
C VAL A 378 14.17 27.71 -11.11
N GLU A 379 13.53 26.68 -11.63
CA GLU A 379 13.10 26.59 -13.02
C GLU A 379 11.71 25.95 -13.12
N LEU A 380 10.99 26.13 -14.21
CA LEU A 380 9.82 25.30 -14.50
C LEU A 380 10.29 23.88 -14.85
N PRO A 381 9.53 22.83 -14.51
CA PRO A 381 9.80 21.49 -15.02
C PRO A 381 9.43 21.38 -16.51
N ASN A 382 9.99 20.37 -17.19
CA ASN A 382 9.58 19.98 -18.53
C ASN A 382 8.61 18.78 -18.49
N GLU A 383 8.02 18.44 -19.65
CA GLU A 383 7.09 17.28 -19.73
C GLU A 383 7.74 15.96 -19.35
N VAL A 384 9.00 15.73 -19.69
CA VAL A 384 9.70 14.48 -19.32
C VAL A 384 9.87 14.37 -17.81
N GLN A 385 10.17 15.48 -17.14
CA GLN A 385 10.27 15.51 -15.66
C GLN A 385 8.93 15.22 -14.98
N ILE A 386 7.82 15.62 -15.62
CA ILE A 386 6.47 15.40 -15.06
C ILE A 386 5.89 14.04 -15.48
N TYR A 387 5.96 13.65 -16.75
CA TYR A 387 5.24 12.50 -17.32
C TYR A 387 6.15 11.35 -17.75
N GLY A 388 7.47 11.50 -17.71
CA GLY A 388 8.43 10.52 -18.21
C GLY A 388 8.58 10.52 -19.73
N THR A 389 7.78 11.28 -20.43
CA THR A 389 7.79 11.39 -21.89
C THR A 389 7.30 12.77 -22.35
N ARG A 390 7.59 13.14 -23.59
CA ARG A 390 6.93 14.27 -24.23
C ARG A 390 5.57 13.85 -24.76
N VAL A 391 4.57 14.70 -24.54
CA VAL A 391 3.19 14.49 -25.01
C VAL A 391 2.83 15.62 -25.99
N TRP A 392 2.91 16.85 -25.56
CA TRP A 392 2.65 18.05 -26.36
C TRP A 392 3.94 18.82 -26.70
N GLY A 393 5.03 18.57 -25.97
CA GLY A 393 6.31 19.22 -26.22
C GLY A 393 6.91 18.83 -27.55
N SER A 394 7.41 19.79 -28.28
CA SER A 394 8.16 19.56 -29.51
C SER A 394 9.49 18.88 -29.22
N ALA A 395 9.88 17.91 -30.07
CA ALA A 395 11.19 17.27 -29.99
C ALA A 395 12.32 18.30 -30.17
N LEU A 396 13.37 18.17 -29.36
CA LEU A 396 14.62 18.90 -29.58
C LEU A 396 15.32 18.34 -30.82
N LYS A 397 15.61 19.20 -31.79
CA LYS A 397 16.37 18.77 -32.96
C LYS A 397 17.79 18.39 -32.54
N GLY A 398 18.09 17.09 -32.69
CA GLY A 398 19.43 16.54 -32.58
C GLY A 398 20.00 16.38 -31.17
N PHE A 399 19.25 16.74 -30.10
CA PHE A 399 19.81 16.66 -28.76
C PHE A 399 18.78 16.38 -27.71
N ASP A 400 18.96 15.26 -27.05
CA ASP A 400 18.27 14.93 -25.82
C ASP A 400 19.32 14.69 -24.75
N VAL A 401 19.45 15.55 -23.78
CA VAL A 401 20.48 15.45 -22.76
C VAL A 401 19.98 14.97 -21.42
N ALA A 402 20.77 14.09 -20.92
CA ALA A 402 20.94 13.59 -19.58
C ALA A 402 19.71 13.69 -18.65
N THR A 403 19.68 14.65 -17.75
CA THR A 403 18.66 14.80 -16.73
C THR A 403 17.29 15.24 -17.22
N GLN A 404 17.21 15.89 -18.35
CA GLN A 404 15.93 16.27 -18.93
C GLN A 404 15.15 15.10 -19.51
N LYS A 405 15.75 13.90 -19.53
CA LYS A 405 15.13 12.64 -19.95
C LYS A 405 14.54 11.81 -18.84
N GLN A 406 14.70 12.23 -17.59
CA GLN A 406 14.24 11.44 -16.45
C GLN A 406 13.01 12.09 -15.80
N GLN A 407 11.99 11.29 -15.57
CA GLN A 407 10.85 11.69 -14.75
C GLN A 407 11.31 11.89 -13.29
N PHE A 408 10.75 12.88 -12.63
CA PHE A 408 10.94 12.97 -11.18
C PHE A 408 10.40 11.71 -10.49
N PRO A 409 11.20 10.99 -9.72
CA PRO A 409 10.83 9.71 -9.13
C PRO A 409 9.50 9.73 -8.36
N LEU A 410 9.22 10.79 -7.61
CA LEU A 410 7.94 10.90 -6.93
C LEU A 410 6.77 10.91 -7.91
N LEU A 411 6.86 11.63 -9.02
CA LEU A 411 5.75 11.77 -9.97
C LEU A 411 5.52 10.50 -10.77
N ALA A 412 6.56 9.68 -10.95
CA ALA A 412 6.45 8.34 -11.52
C ALA A 412 5.74 7.36 -10.58
N LEU A 413 6.05 7.41 -9.28
CA LEU A 413 5.55 6.46 -8.29
C LEU A 413 4.23 6.91 -7.64
N ALA A 414 3.94 8.21 -7.64
CA ALA A 414 2.78 8.82 -7.01
C ALA A 414 2.18 9.91 -7.93
N PRO A 415 1.58 9.53 -9.07
CA PRO A 415 1.12 10.47 -10.10
C PRO A 415 0.02 11.43 -9.62
N GLN A 416 -0.62 11.17 -8.49
CA GLN A 416 -1.56 12.12 -7.88
C GLN A 416 -0.92 13.46 -7.53
N PHE A 417 0.41 13.53 -7.34
CA PHE A 417 1.13 14.79 -7.09
C PHE A 417 1.40 15.61 -8.36
N VAL A 418 1.10 15.09 -9.54
CA VAL A 418 1.11 15.88 -10.79
C VAL A 418 -0.01 16.90 -10.77
N ASN A 419 -1.21 16.49 -10.34
CA ASN A 419 -2.40 17.32 -10.36
C ASN A 419 -2.44 18.30 -9.17
N THR A 420 -2.51 19.61 -9.47
CA THR A 420 -2.73 20.69 -8.47
C THR A 420 -4.15 21.25 -8.49
N ARG A 421 -5.06 20.68 -9.32
CA ARG A 421 -6.38 21.23 -9.65
C ARG A 421 -6.35 22.63 -10.30
N GLN A 422 -5.18 23.07 -10.71
CA GLN A 422 -4.95 24.30 -11.48
C GLN A 422 -4.01 23.97 -12.62
N THR A 423 -4.25 24.56 -13.80
CA THR A 423 -3.35 24.43 -14.95
C THR A 423 -2.06 25.21 -14.67
N TYR A 424 -0.90 24.61 -14.93
CA TYR A 424 0.40 25.24 -14.73
C TYR A 424 1.37 25.01 -15.90
N TRP A 425 2.29 25.97 -16.07
CA TRP A 425 3.24 25.99 -17.16
C TRP A 425 4.35 24.94 -17.04
N LEU A 426 4.78 24.44 -18.21
CA LEU A 426 6.01 23.67 -18.41
C LEU A 426 6.97 24.44 -19.34
N GLN A 427 8.22 23.97 -19.46
CA GLN A 427 9.25 24.61 -20.30
C GLN A 427 9.02 24.41 -21.81
N ASP A 428 8.37 23.29 -22.19
CA ASP A 428 8.38 22.79 -23.54
C ASP A 428 7.55 23.67 -24.47
N VAL A 429 8.10 23.98 -25.65
CA VAL A 429 7.33 24.57 -26.75
C VAL A 429 6.39 23.52 -27.29
N SER A 430 5.12 23.85 -27.47
CA SER A 430 4.11 22.90 -27.94
C SER A 430 4.28 22.52 -29.40
N SER A 431 4.19 21.23 -29.71
CA SER A 431 4.15 20.73 -31.09
C SER A 431 2.86 21.06 -31.83
N TYR A 432 1.78 21.32 -31.08
CA TYR A 432 0.48 21.71 -31.68
C TYR A 432 0.51 23.12 -32.27
N SER A 433 1.18 24.06 -31.60
CA SER A 433 1.31 25.44 -32.08
C SER A 433 2.70 25.99 -31.76
N VAL A 434 3.66 25.59 -32.58
CA VAL A 434 5.10 25.86 -32.40
C VAL A 434 5.42 27.33 -32.24
N SER A 435 4.68 28.22 -32.92
CA SER A 435 4.93 29.65 -32.90
C SER A 435 4.25 30.44 -31.78
N SER A 436 3.35 29.79 -30.99
CA SER A 436 2.50 30.55 -30.07
C SER A 436 2.18 29.87 -28.74
N ALA A 437 2.46 28.57 -28.57
CA ALA A 437 2.02 27.81 -27.39
C ALA A 437 3.15 27.05 -26.70
N PHE A 438 3.00 26.84 -25.39
CA PHE A 438 3.84 26.00 -24.56
C PHE A 438 3.03 24.90 -23.93
N ALA A 439 3.69 23.78 -23.59
CA ALA A 439 3.09 22.68 -22.86
C ALA A 439 2.68 23.11 -21.43
N VAL A 440 1.63 22.52 -20.95
CA VAL A 440 1.09 22.74 -19.59
C VAL A 440 0.67 21.42 -18.97
N VAL A 441 0.58 21.38 -17.65
CA VAL A 441 -0.23 20.40 -16.94
C VAL A 441 -1.62 20.99 -16.75
N HIS A 442 -2.63 20.34 -17.30
CA HIS A 442 -4.02 20.77 -17.18
C HIS A 442 -4.52 20.56 -15.74
N HIS A 443 -5.56 21.32 -15.33
CA HIS A 443 -6.16 21.21 -13.99
C HIS A 443 -6.68 19.81 -13.65
N GLY A 444 -6.90 18.94 -14.65
CA GLY A 444 -7.23 17.52 -14.49
C GLY A 444 -6.01 16.61 -14.34
N GLY A 445 -4.77 17.13 -14.41
CA GLY A 445 -3.53 16.37 -14.27
C GLY A 445 -2.96 15.78 -15.57
N HIS A 446 -3.67 15.90 -16.71
CA HIS A 446 -3.15 15.43 -18.00
C HIS A 446 -2.31 16.51 -18.69
N ALA A 447 -1.48 16.08 -19.63
CA ALA A 447 -0.70 16.98 -20.49
C ALA A 447 -1.62 17.74 -21.45
N ASP A 448 -1.34 19.01 -21.65
CA ASP A 448 -2.05 19.89 -22.60
C ASP A 448 -1.10 20.99 -23.08
N SER A 449 -1.60 21.92 -23.88
CA SER A 449 -0.87 23.09 -24.34
C SER A 449 -1.71 24.36 -24.23
N SER A 450 -1.04 25.50 -24.05
CA SER A 450 -1.72 26.79 -23.95
C SER A 450 -0.94 27.91 -24.65
N HIS A 451 -1.67 28.89 -25.16
CA HIS A 451 -1.06 30.05 -25.77
C HIS A 451 -0.26 30.87 -24.76
N ALA A 452 0.92 31.32 -25.16
CA ALA A 452 1.93 31.96 -24.30
C ALA A 452 1.45 33.19 -23.54
N SER A 453 0.43 33.92 -24.04
CA SER A 453 -0.11 35.11 -23.39
C SER A 453 -1.19 34.83 -22.33
N ILE A 454 -1.56 33.59 -22.15
CA ILE A 454 -2.53 33.23 -21.10
C ILE A 454 -1.83 33.24 -19.72
N SER A 455 -2.53 33.72 -18.70
CA SER A 455 -2.03 33.72 -17.33
C SER A 455 -2.40 32.39 -16.65
N LEU A 456 -1.42 31.51 -16.44
CA LEU A 456 -1.59 30.19 -15.81
C LEU A 456 -0.65 30.04 -14.62
N GLY A 457 -0.83 28.97 -13.87
CA GLY A 457 -0.08 28.68 -12.67
C GLY A 457 1.43 28.54 -12.88
N VAL A 458 2.19 29.05 -11.93
CA VAL A 458 3.64 28.86 -11.82
C VAL A 458 3.91 27.88 -10.69
N ARG A 459 4.37 26.68 -11.04
CA ARG A 459 4.75 25.61 -10.14
C ARG A 459 6.17 25.17 -10.44
N PRO A 460 7.18 25.82 -9.85
CA PRO A 460 8.58 25.55 -10.17
C PRO A 460 9.08 24.27 -9.51
N SER A 461 10.16 23.73 -10.08
CA SER A 461 11.10 22.86 -9.38
C SER A 461 12.20 23.70 -8.75
N VAL A 462 12.55 23.39 -7.52
CA VAL A 462 13.55 24.12 -6.73
C VAL A 462 14.66 23.17 -6.33
N THR A 463 15.89 23.51 -6.63
CA THR A 463 17.07 22.72 -6.29
C THR A 463 17.67 23.21 -4.97
N LEU A 464 17.77 22.31 -4.01
CA LEU A 464 18.35 22.55 -2.70
C LEU A 464 19.63 21.73 -2.52
N SER A 465 20.60 22.31 -1.81
CA SER A 465 21.85 21.64 -1.41
C SER A 465 22.22 22.04 0.01
N TYR A 466 23.30 21.47 0.51
CA TYR A 466 23.87 21.82 1.82
C TYR A 466 24.55 23.21 1.80
N ILE A 467 24.63 23.80 2.99
CA ILE A 467 25.37 25.03 3.27
C ILE A 467 26.79 24.71 3.76
#